data_4e9d3aafdb01f5d620783a206bdabda1
#
_entry.id   4e9d3aafdb01f5d620783a206bdabda1
#
_cell.length_a   1.000
_cell.length_b   1.000
_cell.length_c   1.000
_cell.angle_alpha   90.00
_cell.angle_beta   90.00
_cell.angle_gamma   90.00
#
_symmetry.space_group_name_H-M   'P 1'
#
loop_
_entity.id
_entity.type
_entity.pdbx_description
1 polymer ?
#
loop_
_entity_poly.entity_id
_entity_poly.type
_entity_poly.pdbx_seq_one_letter_code
_entity_poly.pdbx_strand_id
1 'polypeptide(L)'
;MTAALHAFPSPEWVAAYGVAINTSDDYRTASTEWTHGSVALVLPAQPTIGVPADLAILLDLDRGVCRAAQLVSRLDAQQAPFILTAEYRYWKQIIKKELGPIAGIMQRKVALQGSLPIVVRFIKSAEALVDAATRVPTRFLDEGK
;
A
#
# COMPACT_ATOMS: atom_id res chain seq x y z
N MET A 1 10.99 -23.81 10.09
CA MET A 1 10.58 -23.69 8.69
C MET A 1 10.49 -22.21 8.32
N THR A 2 11.15 -21.82 7.24
CA THR A 2 11.17 -20.44 6.81
C THR A 2 9.94 -20.13 5.94
N ALA A 3 9.24 -19.05 6.22
CA ALA A 3 8.13 -18.63 5.37
C ALA A 3 8.65 -18.24 4.00
N ALA A 4 7.91 -18.60 2.94
CA ALA A 4 8.25 -18.19 1.59
C ALA A 4 8.12 -16.68 1.46
N LEU A 5 9.10 -16.05 0.80
CA LEU A 5 9.05 -14.62 0.52
C LEU A 5 8.20 -14.37 -0.72
N HIS A 6 7.39 -13.32 -0.65
CA HIS A 6 6.61 -12.87 -1.80
C HIS A 6 7.30 -11.67 -2.45
N ALA A 7 7.43 -11.72 -3.76
CA ALA A 7 8.00 -10.59 -4.50
C ALA A 7 7.08 -9.37 -4.36
N PHE A 8 7.64 -8.22 -4.08
CA PHE A 8 6.89 -6.98 -4.06
C PHE A 8 7.26 -6.15 -5.30
N PRO A 9 6.30 -5.78 -6.15
CA PRO A 9 4.90 -6.17 -6.13
C PRO A 9 4.65 -7.51 -6.86
N SER A 10 3.62 -8.22 -6.40
CA SER A 10 3.14 -9.44 -7.09
C SER A 10 1.72 -9.72 -6.62
N PRO A 11 0.94 -10.52 -7.37
CA PRO A 11 -0.39 -10.92 -6.91
C PRO A 11 -0.34 -11.65 -5.56
N GLU A 12 0.69 -12.46 -5.33
CA GLU A 12 0.87 -13.21 -4.09
C GLU A 12 1.12 -12.27 -2.91
N TRP A 13 1.98 -11.25 -3.12
CA TRP A 13 2.23 -10.25 -2.09
C TRP A 13 0.96 -9.49 -1.74
N VAL A 14 0.20 -9.08 -2.75
CA VAL A 14 -1.04 -8.32 -2.55
C VAL A 14 -2.09 -9.16 -1.81
N ALA A 15 -2.22 -10.45 -2.15
CA ALA A 15 -3.13 -11.34 -1.45
C ALA A 15 -2.74 -11.47 0.02
N ALA A 16 -1.45 -11.68 0.31
CA ALA A 16 -0.94 -11.77 1.67
C ALA A 16 -1.15 -10.46 2.44
N TYR A 17 -1.00 -9.33 1.76
CA TYR A 17 -1.23 -8.02 2.35
C TYR A 17 -2.69 -7.84 2.78
N GLY A 18 -3.63 -8.24 1.93
CA GLY A 18 -5.05 -8.19 2.26
C GLY A 18 -5.38 -9.00 3.51
N VAL A 19 -4.79 -10.19 3.65
CA VAL A 19 -4.94 -11.01 4.87
C VAL A 19 -4.33 -10.30 6.08
N ALA A 20 -3.14 -9.72 5.92
CA ALA A 20 -2.48 -9.02 7.02
C ALA A 20 -3.31 -7.82 7.50
N ILE A 21 -3.92 -7.07 6.58
CA ILE A 21 -4.82 -5.98 6.95
C ILE A 21 -6.01 -6.51 7.77
N ASN A 22 -6.64 -7.57 7.31
CA ASN A 22 -7.84 -8.12 7.97
C ASN A 22 -7.55 -8.81 9.29
N THR A 23 -6.30 -9.16 9.57
CA THR A 23 -5.89 -9.73 10.85
C THR A 23 -5.30 -8.68 11.79
N SER A 24 -5.30 -7.41 11.39
CA SER A 24 -4.77 -6.31 12.18
C SER A 24 -5.87 -5.70 13.05
N ASP A 25 -5.78 -5.89 14.35
CA ASP A 25 -6.70 -5.25 15.30
C ASP A 25 -6.51 -3.74 15.31
N ASP A 26 -5.28 -3.28 15.17
CA ASP A 26 -4.98 -1.84 15.12
C ASP A 26 -5.65 -1.18 13.92
N TYR A 27 -5.60 -1.80 12.76
CA TYR A 27 -6.26 -1.27 11.57
C TYR A 27 -7.77 -1.24 11.78
N ARG A 28 -8.34 -2.32 12.27
CA ARG A 28 -9.79 -2.41 12.50
C ARG A 28 -10.26 -1.31 13.43
N THR A 29 -9.55 -1.13 14.55
CA THR A 29 -9.92 -0.14 15.57
C THR A 29 -9.77 1.28 15.04
N ALA A 30 -8.70 1.56 14.30
CA ALA A 30 -8.43 2.91 13.78
C ALA A 30 -9.37 3.29 12.63
N SER A 31 -10.01 2.31 11.99
CA SER A 31 -10.68 2.52 10.70
C SER A 31 -12.18 2.26 10.73
N THR A 32 -12.78 2.14 11.92
CA THR A 32 -14.23 1.88 12.03
C THR A 32 -15.08 2.93 11.34
N GLU A 33 -14.60 4.17 11.26
CA GLU A 33 -15.32 5.26 10.63
C GLU A 33 -14.89 5.51 9.18
N TRP A 34 -14.02 4.68 8.61
CA TRP A 34 -13.61 4.83 7.23
C TRP A 34 -14.72 4.39 6.29
N THR A 35 -15.34 5.36 5.64
CA THR A 35 -16.41 5.15 4.65
C THR A 35 -16.10 5.91 3.36
N HIS A 36 -14.82 6.21 3.13
CA HIS A 36 -14.39 7.09 2.04
C HIS A 36 -14.00 6.35 0.76
N GLY A 37 -14.13 5.02 0.77
CA GLY A 37 -13.92 4.21 -0.43
C GLY A 37 -12.52 3.63 -0.55
N SER A 38 -12.18 3.23 -1.77
CA SER A 38 -10.94 2.52 -2.04
C SER A 38 -9.73 3.43 -2.07
N VAL A 39 -8.58 2.80 -1.83
CA VAL A 39 -7.26 3.45 -1.89
C VAL A 39 -6.42 2.69 -2.89
N ALA A 40 -5.80 3.40 -3.82
CA ALA A 40 -4.89 2.83 -4.79
C ALA A 40 -3.46 3.27 -4.48
N LEU A 41 -2.54 2.30 -4.49
CA LEU A 41 -1.11 2.53 -4.28
C LEU A 41 -0.43 2.27 -5.62
N VAL A 42 0.07 3.32 -6.26
CA VAL A 42 0.58 3.24 -7.63
C VAL A 42 2.11 3.21 -7.63
N LEU A 43 2.65 2.25 -8.38
CA LEU A 43 4.08 2.09 -8.63
C LEU A 43 4.32 2.42 -10.11
N PRO A 44 4.95 3.56 -10.42
CA PRO A 44 5.31 3.86 -11.80
C PRO A 44 6.29 2.82 -12.37
N ALA A 45 6.25 2.62 -13.66
CA ALA A 45 7.14 1.69 -14.35
C ALA A 45 8.60 2.00 -14.04
N GLN A 46 9.38 0.93 -13.80
CA GLN A 46 10.81 1.01 -13.60
C GLN A 46 11.43 -0.29 -14.10
N PRO A 47 11.58 -0.42 -15.44
CA PRO A 47 12.02 -1.68 -16.04
C PRO A 47 13.36 -2.19 -15.54
N THR A 48 14.25 -1.27 -15.15
CA THR A 48 15.59 -1.64 -14.67
C THR A 48 15.57 -2.51 -13.42
N ILE A 49 14.49 -2.47 -12.64
CA ILE A 49 14.36 -3.31 -11.44
C ILE A 49 13.28 -4.37 -11.59
N GLY A 50 12.67 -4.50 -12.77
CA GLY A 50 11.68 -5.54 -13.02
C GLY A 50 10.23 -5.10 -12.92
N VAL A 51 9.96 -3.78 -12.96
CA VAL A 51 8.61 -3.24 -13.05
C VAL A 51 8.41 -2.69 -14.46
N PRO A 52 7.96 -3.52 -15.42
CA PRO A 52 7.96 -3.14 -16.83
C PRO A 52 6.87 -2.12 -17.20
N ALA A 53 5.83 -2.01 -16.40
CA ALA A 53 4.72 -1.09 -16.63
C ALA A 53 4.23 -0.52 -15.31
N ASP A 54 3.46 0.57 -15.37
CA ASP A 54 2.82 1.11 -14.17
C ASP A 54 1.89 0.06 -13.57
N LEU A 55 2.02 -0.16 -12.28
CA LEU A 55 1.18 -1.11 -11.53
C LEU A 55 0.50 -0.39 -10.38
N ALA A 56 -0.61 -0.93 -9.91
CA ALA A 56 -1.31 -0.39 -8.76
C ALA A 56 -1.83 -1.50 -7.87
N ILE A 57 -1.80 -1.25 -6.56
CA ILE A 57 -2.43 -2.10 -5.57
C ILE A 57 -3.72 -1.39 -5.18
N LEU A 58 -4.86 -2.00 -5.49
CA LEU A 58 -6.17 -1.44 -5.17
C LEU A 58 -6.72 -2.13 -3.93
N LEU A 59 -6.97 -1.32 -2.90
CA LEU A 59 -7.51 -1.79 -1.63
C LEU A 59 -8.95 -1.30 -1.50
N ASP A 60 -9.89 -2.22 -1.45
CA ASP A 60 -11.29 -1.92 -1.21
C ASP A 60 -11.53 -1.93 0.30
N LEU A 61 -11.49 -0.75 0.91
CA LEU A 61 -11.54 -0.58 2.35
C LEU A 61 -12.89 -0.04 2.79
N ASP A 62 -13.47 -0.68 3.81
CA ASP A 62 -14.74 -0.23 4.38
C ASP A 62 -14.78 -0.56 5.87
N ARG A 63 -14.87 0.47 6.69
CA ARG A 63 -15.09 0.38 8.15
C ARG A 63 -14.17 -0.60 8.86
N GLY A 64 -12.89 -0.56 8.51
CA GLY A 64 -11.88 -1.40 9.15
C GLY A 64 -11.70 -2.77 8.53
N VAL A 65 -12.35 -3.04 7.39
CA VAL A 65 -12.24 -4.29 6.65
C VAL A 65 -11.66 -4.03 5.27
N CYS A 66 -10.71 -4.85 4.86
CA CYS A 66 -10.25 -4.89 3.47
C CYS A 66 -11.07 -5.95 2.75
N ARG A 67 -12.04 -5.51 1.95
CA ARG A 67 -12.95 -6.43 1.24
C ARG A 67 -12.27 -7.09 0.05
N ALA A 68 -11.28 -6.40 -0.54
CA ALA A 68 -10.49 -6.94 -1.63
C ALA A 68 -9.16 -6.21 -1.71
N ALA A 69 -8.11 -6.94 -2.04
CA ALA A 69 -6.79 -6.38 -2.33
C ALA A 69 -6.36 -6.99 -3.66
N GLN A 70 -6.11 -6.15 -4.66
CA GLN A 70 -5.86 -6.60 -6.02
C GLN A 70 -4.71 -5.82 -6.64
N LEU A 71 -3.89 -6.52 -7.43
CA LEU A 71 -2.90 -5.89 -8.29
C LEU A 71 -3.59 -5.59 -9.62
N VAL A 72 -3.68 -4.31 -9.97
CA VAL A 72 -4.44 -3.85 -11.13
C VAL A 72 -3.59 -2.93 -11.99
N SER A 73 -4.10 -2.59 -13.17
CA SER A 73 -3.47 -1.60 -14.02
C SER A 73 -3.65 -0.20 -13.41
N ARG A 74 -2.81 0.75 -13.85
CA ARG A 74 -2.96 2.14 -13.42
C ARG A 74 -4.31 2.71 -13.85
N LEU A 75 -4.82 2.30 -15.02
CA LEU A 75 -6.12 2.76 -15.52
C LEU A 75 -7.25 2.34 -14.56
N ASP A 76 -7.24 1.09 -14.11
CA ASP A 76 -8.24 0.61 -13.16
C ASP A 76 -8.14 1.34 -11.82
N ALA A 77 -6.93 1.70 -11.41
CA ALA A 77 -6.70 2.41 -10.16
C ALA A 77 -7.25 3.85 -10.18
N GLN A 78 -7.44 4.44 -11.35
CA GLN A 78 -7.94 5.82 -11.47
C GLN A 78 -9.35 6.00 -10.93
N GLN A 79 -10.09 4.93 -10.75
CA GLN A 79 -11.44 4.97 -10.18
C GLN A 79 -11.44 5.19 -8.67
N ALA A 80 -10.32 4.98 -8.00
CA ALA A 80 -10.26 5.10 -6.56
C ALA A 80 -10.30 6.58 -6.15
N PRO A 81 -11.05 6.92 -5.07
CA PRO A 81 -11.08 8.29 -4.56
C PRO A 81 -9.76 8.75 -3.94
N PHE A 82 -8.91 7.82 -3.56
CA PHE A 82 -7.57 8.13 -3.03
C PHE A 82 -6.54 7.37 -3.83
N ILE A 83 -5.59 8.10 -4.42
CA ILE A 83 -4.52 7.50 -5.22
C ILE A 83 -3.19 8.06 -4.70
N LEU A 84 -2.31 7.15 -4.25
CA LEU A 84 -0.99 7.51 -3.79
C LEU A 84 0.03 6.92 -4.77
N THR A 85 0.85 7.78 -5.35
CA THR A 85 1.84 7.39 -6.35
C THR A 85 3.24 7.69 -5.81
N ALA A 86 4.12 6.70 -5.84
CA ALA A 86 5.49 6.87 -5.40
C ALA A 86 6.41 5.93 -6.18
N GLU A 87 7.65 6.36 -6.37
CA GLU A 87 8.67 5.50 -6.95
C GLU A 87 8.91 4.29 -6.05
N TYR A 88 9.39 3.21 -6.64
CA TYR A 88 9.64 1.93 -5.94
C TYR A 88 10.47 2.12 -4.68
N ARG A 89 11.54 2.91 -4.74
CA ARG A 89 12.44 3.14 -3.59
C ARG A 89 11.70 3.73 -2.39
N TYR A 90 10.70 4.56 -2.63
CA TYR A 90 9.92 5.17 -1.54
C TYR A 90 8.89 4.19 -0.97
N TRP A 91 8.25 3.37 -1.80
CA TRP A 91 7.39 2.29 -1.31
C TRP A 91 8.19 1.32 -0.44
N LYS A 92 9.41 0.98 -0.88
CA LYS A 92 10.30 0.12 -0.11
C LYS A 92 10.63 0.74 1.25
N GLN A 93 10.95 2.03 1.29
CA GLN A 93 11.23 2.73 2.54
C GLN A 93 10.01 2.74 3.47
N ILE A 94 8.81 2.93 2.91
CA ILE A 94 7.58 2.92 3.69
C ILE A 94 7.34 1.52 4.29
N ILE A 95 7.49 0.47 3.49
CA ILE A 95 7.30 -0.91 3.97
C ILE A 95 8.32 -1.25 5.04
N LYS A 96 9.55 -0.75 4.93
CA LYS A 96 10.60 -0.96 5.94
C LYS A 96 10.48 -0.02 7.13
N LYS A 97 9.48 0.86 7.15
CA LYS A 97 9.26 1.88 8.19
C LYS A 97 10.39 2.90 8.30
N GLU A 98 11.11 3.11 7.21
CA GLU A 98 12.14 4.16 7.12
C GLU A 98 11.55 5.50 6.70
N LEU A 99 10.34 5.50 6.16
CA LEU A 99 9.61 6.69 5.74
C LEU A 99 8.15 6.54 6.15
N GLY A 100 7.65 7.45 6.97
CA GLY A 100 6.23 7.46 7.33
C GLY A 100 5.36 7.87 6.15
N PRO A 101 4.12 7.37 6.06
CA PRO A 101 3.25 7.67 4.91
C PRO A 101 2.90 9.16 4.81
N ILE A 102 2.61 9.83 5.93
CA ILE A 102 2.29 11.26 5.90
C ILE A 102 3.55 12.08 5.61
N ALA A 103 4.69 11.70 6.21
CA ALA A 103 5.96 12.36 5.92
C ALA A 103 6.32 12.23 4.44
N GLY A 104 6.04 11.07 3.83
CA GLY A 104 6.25 10.86 2.40
C GLY A 104 5.44 11.83 1.54
N ILE A 105 4.19 12.08 1.91
CA ILE A 105 3.34 13.04 1.21
C ILE A 105 3.87 14.47 1.41
N MET A 106 4.19 14.83 2.63
CA MET A 106 4.66 16.19 2.95
C MET A 106 6.01 16.49 2.31
N GLN A 107 6.87 15.49 2.14
CA GLN A 107 8.17 15.64 1.48
C GLN A 107 8.08 15.48 -0.04
N ARG A 108 6.89 15.32 -0.58
CA ARG A 108 6.64 15.16 -2.02
C ARG A 108 7.29 13.89 -2.61
N LYS A 109 7.56 12.90 -1.78
CA LYS A 109 8.01 11.58 -2.22
C LYS A 109 6.84 10.70 -2.62
N VAL A 110 5.66 10.97 -2.06
CA VAL A 110 4.40 10.33 -2.40
C VAL A 110 3.44 11.39 -2.89
N ALA A 111 2.92 11.24 -4.11
CA ALA A 111 1.92 12.13 -4.65
C ALA A 111 0.54 11.62 -4.27
N LEU A 112 -0.28 12.47 -3.68
CA LEU A 112 -1.64 12.13 -3.27
C LEU A 112 -2.66 12.79 -4.19
N GLN A 113 -3.57 12.01 -4.74
CA GLN A 113 -4.82 12.47 -5.32
C GLN A 113 -5.93 12.07 -4.36
N GLY A 114 -6.69 13.06 -3.89
CA GLY A 114 -7.72 12.86 -2.88
C GLY A 114 -7.59 13.89 -1.77
N SER A 115 -8.42 13.79 -0.76
CA SER A 115 -8.48 14.78 0.32
C SER A 115 -7.36 14.53 1.34
N LEU A 116 -6.38 15.43 1.37
CA LEU A 116 -5.31 15.37 2.38
C LEU A 116 -5.87 15.50 3.81
N PRO A 117 -6.83 16.40 4.10
CA PRO A 117 -7.39 16.45 5.46
C PRO A 117 -7.99 15.13 5.92
N ILE A 118 -8.64 14.38 5.04
CA ILE A 118 -9.18 13.07 5.39
C ILE A 118 -8.04 12.09 5.69
N VAL A 119 -6.99 12.06 4.88
CA VAL A 119 -5.85 11.18 5.10
C VAL A 119 -5.18 11.49 6.44
N VAL A 120 -5.01 12.77 6.77
CA VAL A 120 -4.42 13.18 8.05
C VAL A 120 -5.32 12.78 9.23
N ARG A 121 -6.63 12.93 9.08
CA ARG A 121 -7.59 12.51 10.10
C ARG A 121 -7.47 11.01 10.40
N PHE A 122 -7.18 10.19 9.39
CA PHE A 122 -7.04 8.75 9.52
C PHE A 122 -5.57 8.31 9.55
N ILE A 123 -4.69 9.12 10.14
CA ILE A 123 -3.26 8.82 10.20
C ILE A 123 -2.98 7.47 10.87
N LYS A 124 -3.73 7.10 11.90
CA LYS A 124 -3.57 5.82 12.58
C LYS A 124 -3.94 4.65 11.67
N SER A 125 -4.94 4.83 10.81
CA SER A 125 -5.28 3.84 9.79
C SER A 125 -4.12 3.67 8.79
N ALA A 126 -3.53 4.76 8.33
CA ALA A 126 -2.39 4.72 7.43
C ALA A 126 -1.20 4.00 8.07
N GLU A 127 -0.90 4.31 9.34
CA GLU A 127 0.18 3.66 10.07
C GLU A 127 -0.09 2.16 10.23
N ALA A 128 -1.34 1.77 10.51
CA ALA A 128 -1.71 0.36 10.64
C ALA A 128 -1.62 -0.39 9.31
N LEU A 129 -1.93 0.28 8.20
CA LEU A 129 -1.74 -0.31 6.86
C LEU A 129 -0.25 -0.59 6.60
N VAL A 130 0.63 0.31 7.01
CA VAL A 130 2.08 0.10 6.91
C VAL A 130 2.53 -1.06 7.80
N ASP A 131 2.06 -1.11 9.04
CA ASP A 131 2.38 -2.21 9.95
C ASP A 131 1.95 -3.56 9.37
N ALA A 132 0.77 -3.62 8.74
CA ALA A 132 0.30 -4.83 8.08
C ALA A 132 1.27 -5.24 6.95
N ALA A 133 1.78 -4.28 6.18
CA ALA A 133 2.75 -4.56 5.12
C ALA A 133 4.04 -5.17 5.67
N THR A 134 4.48 -4.74 6.86
CA THR A 134 5.69 -5.30 7.48
C THR A 134 5.54 -6.77 7.88
N ARG A 135 4.31 -7.25 8.02
CA ARG A 135 4.04 -8.65 8.38
C ARG A 135 4.05 -9.58 7.17
N VAL A 136 4.05 -9.03 5.95
CA VAL A 136 4.13 -9.84 4.74
C VAL A 136 5.60 -10.19 4.50
N PRO A 137 5.95 -11.49 4.45
CA PRO A 137 7.31 -11.88 4.08
C PRO A 137 7.62 -11.37 2.67
N THR A 138 8.57 -10.44 2.56
CA THR A 138 8.75 -9.67 1.33
C THR A 138 10.15 -9.82 0.76
N ARG A 139 10.21 -10.05 -0.56
CA ARG A 139 11.44 -9.96 -1.34
C ARG A 139 11.32 -8.75 -2.26
N PHE A 140 12.21 -7.78 -2.07
CA PHE A 140 12.23 -6.60 -2.93
C PHE A 140 12.97 -6.92 -4.24
N LEU A 141 12.47 -6.35 -5.35
CA LEU A 141 12.99 -6.67 -6.68
C LEU A 141 14.43 -6.20 -6.91
N ASP A 142 14.84 -5.15 -6.20
CA ASP A 142 16.19 -4.60 -6.30
C ASP A 142 17.17 -5.25 -5.31
N GLU A 143 16.73 -6.29 -4.59
CA GLU A 143 17.53 -7.05 -3.64
C GLU A 143 17.43 -8.53 -3.98
N GLY A 144 18.27 -9.35 -3.36
CA GLY A 144 18.12 -10.80 -3.45
C GLY A 144 18.78 -11.44 -4.66
N LYS A 145 19.72 -10.76 -5.25
CA LYS A 145 20.58 -11.38 -6.27
C LYS A 145 21.79 -12.03 -5.62
#